data_0c95a2c2af1e0f8713a8807c275116ef
#
_entry.id   0c95a2c2af1e0f8713a8807c275116ef
#
_cell.length_a   1.000
_cell.length_b   1.000
_cell.length_c   1.000
_cell.angle_alpha   90.00
_cell.angle_beta   90.00
_cell.angle_gamma   90.00
#
_symmetry.space_group_name_H-M   'P 1'
#
loop_
_entity.id
_entity.type
_entity.pdbx_description
1 polymer ?
#
loop_
_entity_poly.entity_id
_entity_poly.type
_entity_poly.pdbx_seq_one_letter_code
_entity_poly.pdbx_strand_id
1 'polypeptide(L)'
;DPIGGIKGSMKILQKMIRMIQPSQIVIVWDGPNGSRKRKQINSNYKEGRAPIRLNRNVNNLTDDEQMINKVWQQGKTIEYFNQMPVIQLCVPEIEADDVISYLINCSHYEGWQKVIVSNDKDFLQLCDDFTLVYRPVKDEFVSRNKVIEEYGIHPTNMALARALIGDNSDNLPGIRGLGFKTVAKNFPFLAEEKTYYLQHVVDACEEKKGKVFERLVEGQDRVKENYKLMQLYSPTMSIQSKQKVDWNLTNFKHEFSYIDILKMMRQDGFGELNWSDMKIYFDKMVKLNK
;
A
#
# COMPACT_ATOMS: atom_id res chain seq x y z
N ASP A 1 -16.25 4.12 -23.47
CA ASP A 1 -15.31 4.75 -22.54
C ASP A 1 -14.12 3.82 -22.25
N PRO A 2 -12.91 4.38 -22.05
CA PRO A 2 -11.76 3.59 -21.66
C PRO A 2 -11.96 2.90 -20.30
N ILE A 3 -11.68 1.60 -20.22
CA ILE A 3 -11.87 0.75 -19.02
C ILE A 3 -10.57 0.10 -18.54
N GLY A 4 -9.42 0.70 -18.87
CA GLY A 4 -8.09 0.16 -18.56
C GLY A 4 -7.85 -0.09 -17.08
N GLY A 5 -8.29 0.82 -16.21
CA GLY A 5 -8.18 0.69 -14.75
C GLY A 5 -9.02 -0.45 -14.20
N ILE A 6 -10.28 -0.57 -14.65
CA ILE A 6 -11.19 -1.65 -14.23
C ILE A 6 -10.60 -3.01 -14.66
N LYS A 7 -10.22 -3.15 -15.95
CA LYS A 7 -9.59 -4.37 -16.47
C LYS A 7 -8.30 -4.72 -15.72
N GLY A 8 -7.48 -3.72 -15.41
CA GLY A 8 -6.25 -3.90 -14.64
C GLY A 8 -6.51 -4.44 -13.24
N SER A 9 -7.45 -3.85 -12.51
CA SER A 9 -7.84 -4.28 -11.17
C SER A 9 -8.36 -5.73 -11.16
N MET A 10 -9.25 -6.06 -12.12
CA MET A 10 -9.79 -7.43 -12.24
C MET A 10 -8.71 -8.46 -12.59
N LYS A 11 -7.76 -8.12 -13.48
CA LYS A 11 -6.64 -9.01 -13.82
C LYS A 11 -5.71 -9.25 -12.62
N ILE A 12 -5.41 -8.21 -11.86
CA ILE A 12 -4.58 -8.36 -10.65
C ILE A 12 -5.30 -9.24 -9.63
N LEU A 13 -6.59 -8.99 -9.38
CA LEU A 13 -7.40 -9.81 -8.47
C LEU A 13 -7.41 -11.28 -8.91
N GLN A 14 -7.69 -11.57 -10.18
CA GLN A 14 -7.69 -12.92 -10.72
C GLN A 14 -6.32 -13.59 -10.58
N LYS A 15 -5.24 -12.85 -10.87
CA LYS A 15 -3.87 -13.33 -10.70
C LYS A 15 -3.58 -13.69 -9.25
N MET A 16 -3.93 -12.82 -8.31
CA MET A 16 -3.70 -13.06 -6.88
C MET A 16 -4.48 -14.28 -6.39
N ILE A 17 -5.73 -14.40 -6.78
CA ILE A 17 -6.56 -15.56 -6.43
C ILE A 17 -5.93 -16.86 -6.94
N ARG A 18 -5.46 -16.90 -8.20
CA ARG A 18 -4.80 -18.08 -8.76
C ARG A 18 -3.49 -18.45 -8.04
N MET A 19 -2.72 -17.44 -7.65
CA MET A 19 -1.41 -17.65 -7.03
C MET A 19 -1.49 -17.99 -5.54
N ILE A 20 -2.38 -17.34 -4.79
CA ILE A 20 -2.39 -17.37 -3.32
C ILE A 20 -3.56 -18.19 -2.78
N GLN A 21 -4.69 -18.24 -3.51
CA GLN A 21 -5.96 -18.82 -3.06
C GLN A 21 -6.37 -18.31 -1.66
N PRO A 22 -6.51 -16.98 -1.47
CA PRO A 22 -6.73 -16.38 -0.17
C PRO A 22 -8.06 -16.80 0.43
N SER A 23 -8.13 -17.00 1.75
CA SER A 23 -9.38 -17.28 2.46
C SER A 23 -10.26 -16.04 2.57
N GLN A 24 -9.66 -14.85 2.54
CA GLN A 24 -10.35 -13.56 2.59
C GLN A 24 -9.60 -12.52 1.75
N ILE A 25 -10.33 -11.60 1.17
CA ILE A 25 -9.79 -10.48 0.37
C ILE A 25 -10.35 -9.18 0.92
N VAL A 26 -9.45 -8.24 1.21
CA VAL A 26 -9.79 -6.89 1.66
C VAL A 26 -9.25 -5.88 0.67
N ILE A 27 -10.13 -5.06 0.12
CA ILE A 27 -9.80 -3.92 -0.74
C ILE A 27 -9.88 -2.65 0.11
N VAL A 28 -8.81 -1.89 0.12
CA VAL A 28 -8.74 -0.66 0.91
C VAL A 28 -8.64 0.54 -0.04
N TRP A 29 -9.54 1.48 0.14
CA TRP A 29 -9.59 2.74 -0.62
C TRP A 29 -9.08 3.89 0.24
N ASP A 30 -8.41 4.83 -0.40
CA ASP A 30 -8.10 6.10 0.27
C ASP A 30 -9.40 6.79 0.69
N GLY A 31 -9.47 7.18 1.96
CA GLY A 31 -10.61 7.91 2.49
C GLY A 31 -10.68 9.34 1.92
N PRO A 32 -11.87 9.92 1.80
CA PRO A 32 -12.01 11.34 1.51
C PRO A 32 -11.15 12.15 2.48
N ASN A 33 -10.34 13.09 1.96
CA ASN A 33 -9.38 13.88 2.73
C ASN A 33 -8.33 13.05 3.51
N GLY A 34 -8.00 11.83 3.05
CA GLY A 34 -7.08 10.91 3.73
C GLY A 34 -5.74 11.53 4.10
N SER A 35 -5.17 12.34 3.22
CA SER A 35 -3.87 13.01 3.46
C SER A 35 -3.93 14.25 4.37
N ARG A 36 -5.12 14.63 4.90
CA ARG A 36 -5.29 15.86 5.68
C ARG A 36 -4.35 15.95 6.89
N LYS A 37 -4.25 14.88 7.65
CA LYS A 37 -3.36 14.82 8.84
C LYS A 37 -1.90 14.94 8.48
N ARG A 38 -1.46 14.27 7.41
CA ARG A 38 -0.08 14.37 6.91
C ARG A 38 0.22 15.76 6.37
N LYS A 39 -0.74 16.42 5.69
CA LYS A 39 -0.63 17.82 5.25
C LYS A 39 -0.60 18.84 6.39
N GLN A 40 -1.13 18.53 7.56
CA GLN A 40 -0.98 19.36 8.76
C GLN A 40 0.46 19.31 9.30
N ILE A 41 1.19 18.21 9.10
CA ILE A 41 2.60 18.08 9.48
C ILE A 41 3.48 18.75 8.42
N ASN A 42 3.21 18.48 7.14
CA ASN A 42 3.93 19.07 6.01
C ASN A 42 2.92 19.48 4.92
N SER A 43 2.73 20.79 4.72
CA SER A 43 1.76 21.34 3.76
C SER A 43 2.04 20.91 2.32
N ASN A 44 3.32 20.67 2.00
CA ASN A 44 3.78 20.29 0.65
C ASN A 44 3.70 18.77 0.40
N TYR A 45 3.23 17.99 1.38
CA TYR A 45 3.08 16.55 1.25
C TYR A 45 2.19 16.19 0.05
N LYS A 46 2.71 15.38 -0.87
CA LYS A 46 2.06 14.99 -2.14
C LYS A 46 1.72 16.18 -3.07
N GLU A 47 2.29 17.37 -2.86
CA GLU A 47 2.11 18.50 -3.76
C GLU A 47 2.79 18.22 -5.10
N GLY A 48 2.14 18.61 -6.22
CA GLY A 48 2.68 18.43 -7.57
C GLY A 48 2.72 16.98 -8.06
N ARG A 49 2.11 16.02 -7.32
CA ARG A 49 2.01 14.64 -7.77
C ARG A 49 1.26 14.54 -9.09
N ALA A 50 1.91 14.01 -10.13
CA ALA A 50 1.28 13.82 -11.42
C ALA A 50 0.04 12.89 -11.30
N PRO A 51 -1.09 13.24 -11.93
CA PRO A 51 -2.27 12.37 -11.91
C PRO A 51 -1.96 11.01 -12.51
N ILE A 52 -2.44 9.95 -11.86
CA ILE A 52 -2.29 8.59 -12.37
C ILE A 52 -3.14 8.45 -13.63
N ARG A 53 -2.50 8.18 -14.76
CA ARG A 53 -3.20 7.86 -16.01
C ARG A 53 -3.62 6.40 -16.02
N LEU A 54 -4.92 6.15 -15.94
CA LEU A 54 -5.48 4.79 -16.00
C LEU A 54 -5.48 4.21 -17.42
N ASN A 55 -5.44 5.08 -18.43
CA ASN A 55 -5.55 4.72 -19.86
C ASN A 55 -4.26 5.05 -20.60
N ARG A 56 -3.20 4.28 -20.37
CA ARG A 56 -1.86 4.53 -20.95
C ARG A 56 -1.81 4.57 -22.47
N ASN A 57 -2.74 3.88 -23.14
CA ASN A 57 -2.78 3.74 -24.60
C ASN A 57 -3.85 4.62 -25.28
N VAL A 58 -4.50 5.51 -24.55
CA VAL A 58 -5.51 6.43 -25.08
C VAL A 58 -4.97 7.84 -25.00
N ASN A 59 -4.56 8.38 -26.16
CA ASN A 59 -3.88 9.68 -26.23
C ASN A 59 -4.81 10.84 -26.67
N ASN A 60 -6.09 10.57 -26.88
CA ASN A 60 -7.06 11.52 -27.42
C ASN A 60 -8.03 12.09 -26.37
N LEU A 61 -7.78 11.86 -25.09
CA LEU A 61 -8.57 12.45 -23.99
C LEU A 61 -7.84 13.67 -23.42
N THR A 62 -8.57 14.73 -23.19
CA THR A 62 -8.10 15.88 -22.41
C THR A 62 -7.87 15.50 -20.94
N ASP A 63 -7.18 16.32 -20.17
CA ASP A 63 -6.93 16.05 -18.76
C ASP A 63 -8.24 16.00 -17.95
N ASP A 64 -9.23 16.83 -18.28
CA ASP A 64 -10.55 16.82 -17.65
C ASP A 64 -11.32 15.52 -17.98
N GLU A 65 -11.32 15.11 -19.25
CA GLU A 65 -11.94 13.84 -19.66
C GLU A 65 -11.26 12.64 -19.00
N GLN A 66 -9.95 12.66 -18.84
CA GLN A 66 -9.21 11.63 -18.11
C GLN A 66 -9.61 11.59 -16.62
N MET A 67 -9.79 12.76 -15.99
CA MET A 67 -10.23 12.84 -14.61
C MET A 67 -11.66 12.29 -14.44
N ILE A 68 -12.60 12.70 -15.30
CA ILE A 68 -13.98 12.20 -15.30
C ILE A 68 -13.99 10.68 -15.49
N ASN A 69 -13.26 10.18 -16.48
CA ASN A 69 -13.16 8.74 -16.74
C ASN A 69 -12.53 7.98 -15.58
N LYS A 70 -11.52 8.55 -14.91
CA LYS A 70 -10.91 7.96 -13.71
C LYS A 70 -11.92 7.79 -12.59
N VAL A 71 -12.70 8.83 -12.28
CA VAL A 71 -13.74 8.79 -11.23
C VAL A 71 -14.80 7.74 -11.58
N TRP A 72 -15.24 7.72 -12.83
CA TRP A 72 -16.20 6.72 -13.34
C TRP A 72 -15.64 5.29 -13.18
N GLN A 73 -14.40 5.04 -13.59
CA GLN A 73 -13.77 3.72 -13.45
C GLN A 73 -13.62 3.29 -11.99
N GLN A 74 -13.32 4.23 -11.08
CA GLN A 74 -13.27 3.95 -9.65
C GLN A 74 -14.64 3.52 -9.12
N GLY A 75 -15.70 4.27 -9.45
CA GLY A 75 -17.08 3.93 -9.08
C GLY A 75 -17.47 2.54 -9.60
N LYS A 76 -17.21 2.28 -10.89
CA LYS A 76 -17.46 0.98 -11.49
C LYS A 76 -16.67 -0.17 -10.82
N THR A 77 -15.42 0.07 -10.47
CA THR A 77 -14.62 -0.95 -9.78
C THR A 77 -15.22 -1.31 -8.41
N ILE A 78 -15.72 -0.30 -7.67
CA ILE A 78 -16.45 -0.52 -6.41
C ILE A 78 -17.73 -1.35 -6.66
N GLU A 79 -18.51 -1.02 -7.71
CA GLU A 79 -19.71 -1.77 -8.07
C GLU A 79 -19.40 -3.24 -8.40
N TYR A 80 -18.30 -3.52 -9.14
CA TYR A 80 -17.84 -4.89 -9.41
C TYR A 80 -17.49 -5.64 -8.12
N PHE A 81 -16.74 -4.99 -7.23
CA PHE A 81 -16.36 -5.62 -5.96
C PHE A 81 -17.55 -5.84 -5.03
N ASN A 82 -18.61 -5.03 -5.12
CA ASN A 82 -19.86 -5.26 -4.38
C ASN A 82 -20.59 -6.55 -4.80
N GLN A 83 -20.31 -7.09 -5.98
CA GLN A 83 -20.85 -8.37 -6.45
C GLN A 83 -19.96 -9.58 -6.09
N MET A 84 -18.85 -9.35 -5.40
CA MET A 84 -17.85 -10.34 -5.06
C MET A 84 -17.74 -10.49 -3.52
N PRO A 85 -17.31 -11.66 -3.02
CA PRO A 85 -17.12 -11.87 -1.59
C PRO A 85 -15.81 -11.21 -1.09
N VAL A 86 -15.64 -9.92 -1.39
CA VAL A 86 -14.48 -9.11 -1.00
C VAL A 86 -14.92 -7.96 -0.09
N ILE A 87 -14.20 -7.77 1.00
CA ILE A 87 -14.45 -6.67 1.93
C ILE A 87 -13.90 -5.39 1.33
N GLN A 88 -14.68 -4.33 1.29
CA GLN A 88 -14.23 -3.01 0.88
C GLN A 88 -14.20 -2.07 2.08
N LEU A 89 -13.06 -1.42 2.31
CA LEU A 89 -12.88 -0.46 3.39
C LEU A 89 -12.47 0.89 2.84
N CYS A 90 -13.15 1.93 3.32
CA CYS A 90 -12.85 3.33 3.06
C CYS A 90 -13.10 4.11 4.36
N VAL A 91 -12.03 4.62 4.96
CA VAL A 91 -12.11 5.33 6.24
C VAL A 91 -11.89 6.82 5.99
N PRO A 92 -12.89 7.69 6.25
CA PRO A 92 -12.73 9.13 6.05
C PRO A 92 -11.53 9.70 6.81
N GLU A 93 -10.83 10.65 6.18
CA GLU A 93 -9.65 11.33 6.71
C GLU A 93 -8.43 10.42 7.02
N ILE A 94 -8.45 9.17 6.53
CA ILE A 94 -7.37 8.19 6.70
C ILE A 94 -6.94 7.70 5.32
N GLU A 95 -5.62 7.63 5.08
CA GLU A 95 -5.06 7.01 3.88
C GLU A 95 -5.17 5.49 3.95
N ALA A 96 -5.25 4.84 2.79
CA ALA A 96 -5.31 3.38 2.70
C ALA A 96 -4.13 2.70 3.41
N ASP A 97 -2.96 3.32 3.39
CA ASP A 97 -1.73 2.79 4.03
C ASP A 97 -1.90 2.57 5.53
N ASP A 98 -2.52 3.54 6.23
CA ASP A 98 -2.78 3.45 7.66
C ASP A 98 -3.82 2.37 7.98
N VAL A 99 -4.85 2.22 7.13
CA VAL A 99 -5.86 1.17 7.29
C VAL A 99 -5.23 -0.21 7.04
N ILE A 100 -4.42 -0.37 6.00
CA ILE A 100 -3.71 -1.62 5.69
C ILE A 100 -2.78 -1.99 6.85
N SER A 101 -2.00 -1.03 7.35
CA SER A 101 -1.14 -1.27 8.51
C SER A 101 -1.94 -1.72 9.75
N TYR A 102 -3.09 -1.09 10.00
CA TYR A 102 -3.97 -1.53 11.07
C TYR A 102 -4.44 -2.98 10.87
N LEU A 103 -4.89 -3.33 9.65
CA LEU A 103 -5.34 -4.69 9.32
C LEU A 103 -4.26 -5.75 9.55
N ILE A 104 -3.01 -5.45 9.16
CA ILE A 104 -1.89 -6.38 9.36
C ILE A 104 -1.67 -6.71 10.83
N ASN A 105 -1.91 -5.75 11.72
CA ASN A 105 -1.61 -5.85 13.14
C ASN A 105 -2.85 -6.06 14.04
N CYS A 106 -4.07 -6.08 13.47
CA CYS A 106 -5.28 -6.25 14.28
C CYS A 106 -5.47 -7.70 14.72
N SER A 107 -6.16 -7.89 15.85
CA SER A 107 -6.44 -9.21 16.43
C SER A 107 -7.27 -10.12 15.51
N HIS A 108 -8.08 -9.54 14.62
CA HIS A 108 -8.89 -10.29 13.65
C HIS A 108 -8.04 -11.18 12.73
N TYR A 109 -6.83 -10.72 12.39
CA TYR A 109 -5.89 -11.44 11.51
C TYR A 109 -4.64 -11.96 12.25
N GLU A 110 -4.70 -12.09 13.57
CA GLU A 110 -3.60 -12.68 14.33
C GLU A 110 -3.34 -14.12 13.88
N GLY A 111 -2.08 -14.46 13.61
CA GLY A 111 -1.67 -15.78 13.12
C GLY A 111 -1.98 -16.08 11.65
N TRP A 112 -2.63 -15.17 10.93
CA TRP A 112 -2.89 -15.36 9.50
C TRP A 112 -1.66 -15.04 8.65
N GLN A 113 -1.48 -15.80 7.56
CA GLN A 113 -0.59 -15.39 6.48
C GLN A 113 -1.25 -14.24 5.71
N LYS A 114 -0.53 -13.14 5.55
CA LYS A 114 -1.03 -11.91 4.95
C LYS A 114 -0.20 -11.52 3.72
N VAL A 115 -0.86 -11.07 2.67
CA VAL A 115 -0.19 -10.55 1.47
C VAL A 115 -0.71 -9.16 1.16
N ILE A 116 0.16 -8.16 1.22
CA ILE A 116 -0.13 -6.80 0.78
C ILE A 116 0.19 -6.70 -0.70
N VAL A 117 -0.78 -6.30 -1.52
CA VAL A 117 -0.59 -6.12 -2.97
C VAL A 117 -0.34 -4.65 -3.25
N SER A 118 0.92 -4.25 -3.38
CA SER A 118 1.31 -2.85 -3.61
C SER A 118 2.71 -2.74 -4.22
N ASN A 119 2.93 -1.68 -5.00
CA ASN A 119 4.28 -1.28 -5.45
C ASN A 119 4.95 -0.28 -4.50
N ASP A 120 4.22 0.20 -3.49
CA ASP A 120 4.75 1.17 -2.54
C ASP A 120 5.77 0.52 -1.61
N LYS A 121 6.94 1.15 -1.51
CA LYS A 121 8.04 0.67 -0.65
C LYS A 121 7.76 0.87 0.84
N ASP A 122 6.80 1.74 1.18
CA ASP A 122 6.47 1.98 2.58
C ASP A 122 5.88 0.73 3.24
N PHE A 123 5.21 -0.14 2.47
CA PHE A 123 4.73 -1.43 2.98
C PHE A 123 5.85 -2.44 3.30
N LEU A 124 7.07 -2.25 2.83
CA LEU A 124 8.18 -3.15 3.13
C LEU A 124 8.53 -3.18 4.62
N GLN A 125 8.20 -2.13 5.36
CA GLN A 125 8.35 -2.07 6.82
C GLN A 125 7.40 -3.04 7.56
N LEU A 126 6.35 -3.53 6.89
CA LEU A 126 5.36 -4.46 7.45
C LEU A 126 5.68 -5.94 7.16
N CYS A 127 6.76 -6.22 6.41
CA CYS A 127 7.18 -7.59 6.14
C CYS A 127 7.70 -8.25 7.43
N ASP A 128 7.09 -9.39 7.78
CA ASP A 128 7.47 -10.23 8.91
C ASP A 128 7.34 -11.72 8.55
N ASP A 129 7.25 -12.62 9.54
CA ASP A 129 7.08 -14.06 9.32
C ASP A 129 5.71 -14.44 8.73
N PHE A 130 4.71 -13.57 8.90
CA PHE A 130 3.32 -13.78 8.47
C PHE A 130 2.88 -12.83 7.36
N THR A 131 3.68 -11.83 7.01
CA THR A 131 3.31 -10.75 6.08
C THR A 131 4.30 -10.64 4.94
N LEU A 132 3.79 -10.76 3.72
CA LEU A 132 4.53 -10.56 2.47
C LEU A 132 3.97 -9.34 1.73
N VAL A 133 4.80 -8.70 0.92
CA VAL A 133 4.38 -7.71 -0.07
C VAL A 133 4.50 -8.30 -1.47
N TYR A 134 3.42 -8.32 -2.23
CA TYR A 134 3.47 -8.61 -3.66
C TYR A 134 3.56 -7.31 -4.45
N ARG A 135 4.58 -7.17 -5.30
CA ARG A 135 4.80 -6.02 -6.17
C ARG A 135 4.29 -6.32 -7.59
N PRO A 136 3.10 -5.83 -7.99
CA PRO A 136 2.52 -6.17 -9.30
C PRO A 136 3.36 -5.77 -10.51
N VAL A 137 4.11 -4.66 -10.44
CA VAL A 137 4.95 -4.17 -11.55
C VAL A 137 6.15 -5.08 -11.78
N LYS A 138 6.77 -5.58 -10.71
CA LYS A 138 7.92 -6.49 -10.77
C LYS A 138 7.53 -7.97 -10.83
N ASP A 139 6.27 -8.27 -10.59
CA ASP A 139 5.73 -9.63 -10.52
C ASP A 139 6.46 -10.51 -9.49
N GLU A 140 6.63 -10.00 -8.28
CA GLU A 140 7.41 -10.69 -7.25
C GLU A 140 6.82 -10.55 -5.85
N PHE A 141 7.01 -11.60 -5.04
CA PHE A 141 6.77 -11.53 -3.59
C PHE A 141 8.03 -11.07 -2.87
N VAL A 142 7.84 -10.19 -1.90
CA VAL A 142 8.90 -9.67 -1.05
C VAL A 142 8.63 -10.10 0.39
N SER A 143 9.50 -10.95 0.91
CA SER A 143 9.52 -11.37 2.31
C SER A 143 10.47 -10.49 3.13
N ARG A 144 10.47 -10.65 4.46
CA ARG A 144 11.45 -10.05 5.37
C ARG A 144 12.89 -10.28 4.87
N ASN A 145 13.23 -11.50 4.55
CA ASN A 145 14.59 -11.85 4.10
C ASN A 145 14.94 -11.15 2.77
N LYS A 146 14.00 -11.06 1.85
CA LYS A 146 14.21 -10.37 0.58
C LYS A 146 14.36 -8.86 0.75
N VAL A 147 13.72 -8.24 1.74
CA VAL A 147 13.94 -6.82 2.09
C VAL A 147 15.39 -6.63 2.55
N ILE A 148 15.90 -7.50 3.42
CA ILE A 148 17.28 -7.43 3.92
C ILE A 148 18.27 -7.65 2.76
N GLU A 149 18.02 -8.63 1.90
CA GLU A 149 18.86 -8.94 0.74
C GLU A 149 18.92 -7.76 -0.26
N GLU A 150 17.75 -7.18 -0.60
CA GLU A 150 17.66 -6.12 -1.62
C GLU A 150 18.17 -4.77 -1.11
N TYR A 151 17.91 -4.43 0.16
CA TYR A 151 18.16 -3.10 0.71
C TYR A 151 19.27 -3.06 1.78
N GLY A 152 19.67 -4.19 2.36
CA GLY A 152 20.57 -4.25 3.50
C GLY A 152 19.97 -3.69 4.79
N ILE A 153 18.65 -3.63 4.87
CA ILE A 153 17.88 -3.02 5.97
C ILE A 153 16.81 -4.01 6.42
N HIS A 154 16.71 -4.24 7.73
CA HIS A 154 15.61 -5.04 8.27
C HIS A 154 14.27 -4.26 8.18
N PRO A 155 13.12 -4.91 7.91
CA PRO A 155 11.81 -4.24 7.84
C PRO A 155 11.52 -3.30 9.00
N THR A 156 11.84 -3.66 10.24
CA THR A 156 11.71 -2.81 11.44
C THR A 156 12.38 -1.44 11.33
N ASN A 157 13.46 -1.36 10.54
CA ASN A 157 14.25 -0.14 10.36
C ASN A 157 13.99 0.54 9.01
N MET A 158 13.07 -0.02 8.21
CA MET A 158 12.81 0.46 6.85
C MET A 158 12.22 1.88 6.85
N ALA A 159 11.32 2.20 7.80
CA ALA A 159 10.77 3.54 7.95
C ALA A 159 11.85 4.58 8.26
N LEU A 160 12.82 4.25 9.12
CA LEU A 160 13.95 5.12 9.43
C LEU A 160 14.85 5.32 8.21
N ALA A 161 15.21 4.23 7.51
CA ALA A 161 16.00 4.32 6.29
C ALA A 161 15.31 5.18 5.21
N ARG A 162 13.99 4.99 5.01
CA ARG A 162 13.18 5.81 4.11
C ARG A 162 13.16 7.28 4.52
N ALA A 163 13.03 7.58 5.79
CA ALA A 163 13.06 8.94 6.30
C ALA A 163 14.40 9.65 6.04
N LEU A 164 15.52 8.93 6.13
CA LEU A 164 16.85 9.43 5.80
C LEU A 164 17.01 9.73 4.30
N ILE A 165 16.48 8.83 3.46
CA ILE A 165 16.60 8.91 1.99
C ILE A 165 15.61 9.91 1.41
N GLY A 166 14.43 10.03 2.00
CA GLY A 166 13.30 10.81 1.49
C GLY A 166 12.49 10.08 0.42
N ASP A 167 11.42 10.73 -0.02
CA ASP A 167 10.58 10.31 -1.14
C ASP A 167 10.20 11.49 -2.03
N ASN A 168 10.77 11.53 -3.22
CA ASN A 168 10.47 12.60 -4.18
C ASN A 168 9.03 12.52 -4.71
N SER A 169 8.42 11.32 -4.73
CA SER A 169 7.03 11.17 -5.20
C SER A 169 6.03 11.80 -4.24
N ASP A 170 6.37 11.88 -2.96
CA ASP A 170 5.56 12.50 -1.92
C ASP A 170 6.06 13.89 -1.53
N ASN A 171 7.02 14.43 -2.27
CA ASN A 171 7.67 15.72 -2.00
C ASN A 171 8.31 15.78 -0.61
N LEU A 172 8.91 14.67 -0.20
CA LEU A 172 9.64 14.54 1.06
C LEU A 172 11.15 14.47 0.80
N PRO A 173 11.88 15.60 0.84
CA PRO A 173 13.31 15.59 0.58
C PRO A 173 14.06 14.88 1.70
N GLY A 174 14.96 13.96 1.34
CA GLY A 174 15.88 13.31 2.28
C GLY A 174 17.19 14.06 2.45
N ILE A 175 18.18 13.38 3.04
CA ILE A 175 19.54 13.86 3.18
C ILE A 175 20.29 13.64 1.86
N ARG A 176 20.76 14.70 1.25
CA ARG A 176 21.47 14.65 -0.03
C ARG A 176 22.71 13.77 0.05
N GLY A 177 22.77 12.75 -0.79
CA GLY A 177 23.86 11.78 -0.86
C GLY A 177 23.55 10.46 -0.13
N LEU A 178 22.39 10.34 0.53
CA LEU A 178 21.92 9.08 1.08
C LEU A 178 20.94 8.39 0.10
N GLY A 179 21.20 7.13 -0.15
CA GLY A 179 20.34 6.18 -0.78
C GLY A 179 20.46 4.85 -0.04
N PHE A 180 19.62 3.85 -0.35
CA PHE A 180 19.63 2.57 0.39
C PHE A 180 21.02 1.95 0.51
N LYS A 181 21.79 1.88 -0.58
CA LYS A 181 23.16 1.33 -0.55
C LYS A 181 24.09 2.11 0.38
N THR A 182 23.97 3.44 0.40
CA THR A 182 24.79 4.30 1.27
C THR A 182 24.38 4.17 2.73
N VAL A 183 23.08 4.09 3.01
CA VAL A 183 22.54 3.88 4.36
C VAL A 183 22.97 2.51 4.88
N ALA A 184 22.76 1.42 4.14
CA ALA A 184 23.17 0.07 4.55
C ALA A 184 24.68 -0.04 4.80
N LYS A 185 25.50 0.56 3.92
CA LYS A 185 26.98 0.55 4.08
C LYS A 185 27.44 1.29 5.34
N ASN A 186 26.82 2.44 5.63
CA ASN A 186 27.28 3.30 6.73
C ASN A 186 26.64 2.96 8.07
N PHE A 187 25.47 2.35 8.05
CA PHE A 187 24.70 1.99 9.25
C PHE A 187 24.30 0.52 9.20
N PRO A 188 25.27 -0.43 9.20
CA PRO A 188 24.98 -1.86 9.00
C PRO A 188 24.11 -2.47 10.10
N PHE A 189 24.05 -1.85 11.28
CA PHE A 189 23.17 -2.25 12.36
C PHE A 189 21.68 -2.17 11.99
N LEU A 190 21.31 -1.38 10.97
CA LEU A 190 19.91 -1.32 10.49
C LEU A 190 19.45 -2.62 9.80
N ALA A 191 20.36 -3.56 9.53
CA ALA A 191 20.01 -4.90 9.03
C ALA A 191 19.59 -5.87 10.16
N GLU A 192 19.77 -5.51 11.42
CA GLU A 192 19.40 -6.33 12.57
C GLU A 192 17.89 -6.25 12.86
N GLU A 193 17.33 -7.31 13.45
CA GLU A 193 15.92 -7.37 13.89
C GLU A 193 15.68 -6.54 15.18
N LYS A 194 16.40 -5.49 15.37
CA LYS A 194 16.26 -4.56 16.49
C LYS A 194 15.76 -3.23 15.96
N THR A 195 14.83 -2.60 16.69
CA THR A 195 14.39 -1.24 16.35
C THR A 195 15.46 -0.23 16.70
N TYR A 196 15.92 0.50 15.70
CA TYR A 196 16.83 1.61 15.85
C TYR A 196 16.11 2.95 15.64
N TYR A 197 16.56 3.96 16.35
CA TYR A 197 16.01 5.31 16.28
C TYR A 197 17.02 6.27 15.63
N LEU A 198 16.56 7.44 15.22
CA LEU A 198 17.41 8.44 14.59
C LEU A 198 18.65 8.76 15.44
N GLN A 199 18.54 8.77 16.77
CA GLN A 199 19.66 9.05 17.65
C GLN A 199 20.82 8.08 17.43
N HIS A 200 20.56 6.78 17.28
CA HIS A 200 21.62 5.79 17.01
C HIS A 200 22.37 6.08 15.70
N VAL A 201 21.64 6.60 14.69
CA VAL A 201 22.23 6.99 13.39
C VAL A 201 23.07 8.25 13.55
N VAL A 202 22.61 9.23 14.34
CA VAL A 202 23.33 10.46 14.64
C VAL A 202 24.60 10.17 15.42
N ASP A 203 24.52 9.37 16.49
CA ASP A 203 25.67 8.96 17.30
C ASP A 203 26.74 8.27 16.43
N ALA A 204 26.30 7.39 15.52
CA ALA A 204 27.18 6.73 14.56
C ALA A 204 27.81 7.71 13.53
N CYS A 205 27.30 8.92 13.37
CA CYS A 205 27.89 9.95 12.51
C CYS A 205 29.02 10.69 13.19
N GLU A 206 29.08 10.76 14.53
CA GLU A 206 30.12 11.48 15.28
C GLU A 206 31.53 10.93 15.01
N GLU A 207 31.60 9.62 14.76
CA GLU A 207 32.86 8.92 14.45
C GLU A 207 33.21 8.97 12.95
N LYS A 208 32.35 9.53 12.10
CA LYS A 208 32.49 9.50 10.64
C LYS A 208 32.78 10.88 10.07
N LYS A 209 33.77 10.93 9.16
CA LYS A 209 34.12 12.16 8.45
C LYS A 209 33.43 12.22 7.08
N GLY A 210 32.94 13.40 6.74
CA GLY A 210 32.38 13.65 5.38
C GLY A 210 31.09 14.46 5.38
N LYS A 211 30.92 15.26 4.33
CA LYS A 211 29.78 16.19 4.17
C LYS A 211 28.39 15.55 4.26
N VAL A 212 28.27 14.25 3.99
CA VAL A 212 26.99 13.55 4.10
C VAL A 212 26.57 13.36 5.56
N PHE A 213 27.52 13.10 6.46
CA PHE A 213 27.26 12.93 7.88
C PHE A 213 26.98 14.27 8.56
N GLU A 214 27.72 15.33 8.19
CA GLU A 214 27.44 16.70 8.61
C GLU A 214 26.00 17.11 8.25
N ARG A 215 25.58 16.89 6.98
CA ARG A 215 24.22 17.16 6.53
C ARG A 215 23.16 16.34 7.24
N LEU A 216 23.49 15.10 7.64
CA LEU A 216 22.57 14.25 8.39
C LEU A 216 22.35 14.82 9.80
N VAL A 217 23.42 15.21 10.47
CA VAL A 217 23.36 15.84 11.81
C VAL A 217 22.60 17.18 11.75
N GLU A 218 22.86 18.00 10.73
CA GLU A 218 22.14 19.27 10.53
C GLU A 218 20.66 19.07 10.12
N GLY A 219 20.38 18.00 9.38
CA GLY A 219 19.05 17.68 8.82
C GLY A 219 18.15 16.84 9.72
N GLN A 220 18.49 16.62 10.98
CA GLN A 220 17.75 15.71 11.88
C GLN A 220 16.25 16.01 11.97
N ASP A 221 15.86 17.28 12.02
CA ASP A 221 14.45 17.65 12.16
C ASP A 221 13.63 17.30 10.92
N ARG A 222 14.23 17.44 9.74
CA ARG A 222 13.62 16.93 8.49
C ARG A 222 13.45 15.41 8.51
N VAL A 223 14.46 14.68 8.98
CA VAL A 223 14.36 13.22 9.09
C VAL A 223 13.27 12.81 10.09
N LYS A 224 13.14 13.51 11.22
CA LYS A 224 12.06 13.29 12.19
C LYS A 224 10.68 13.53 11.57
N GLU A 225 10.53 14.59 10.77
CA GLU A 225 9.29 14.90 10.06
C GLU A 225 8.97 13.82 9.02
N ASN A 226 9.93 13.46 8.16
CA ASN A 226 9.76 12.38 7.18
C ASN A 226 9.37 11.07 7.86
N TYR A 227 10.02 10.73 8.98
CA TYR A 227 9.70 9.52 9.74
C TYR A 227 8.26 9.49 10.23
N LYS A 228 7.75 10.61 10.77
CA LYS A 228 6.35 10.73 11.19
C LYS A 228 5.35 10.52 10.05
N LEU A 229 5.74 10.90 8.82
CA LEU A 229 4.90 10.80 7.64
C LEU A 229 4.94 9.42 6.98
N MET A 230 6.08 8.71 7.08
CA MET A 230 6.33 7.45 6.37
C MET A 230 6.14 6.21 7.24
N GLN A 231 6.18 6.33 8.58
CA GLN A 231 6.05 5.17 9.45
C GLN A 231 4.62 4.62 9.43
N LEU A 232 4.48 3.30 9.39
CA LEU A 232 3.22 2.57 9.38
C LEU A 232 3.03 1.67 10.63
N TYR A 233 4.00 1.57 11.53
CA TYR A 233 3.89 0.74 12.73
C TYR A 233 2.86 1.29 13.74
N SER A 234 2.57 2.60 13.69
CA SER A 234 1.56 3.25 14.51
C SER A 234 0.62 4.09 13.62
N PRO A 235 -0.37 3.43 12.98
CA PRO A 235 -1.28 4.11 12.06
C PRO A 235 -2.10 5.19 12.78
N THR A 236 -2.28 6.32 12.08
CA THR A 236 -2.96 7.51 12.60
C THR A 236 -4.48 7.34 12.57
N MET A 237 -5.00 6.30 13.24
CA MET A 237 -6.42 5.99 13.30
C MET A 237 -7.00 6.24 14.70
N SER A 238 -8.20 6.86 14.74
CA SER A 238 -8.94 6.99 16.00
C SER A 238 -9.48 5.65 16.47
N ILE A 239 -9.79 5.54 17.76
CA ILE A 239 -10.43 4.31 18.33
C ILE A 239 -11.73 4.03 17.58
N GLN A 240 -12.56 5.05 17.30
CA GLN A 240 -13.81 4.88 16.57
C GLN A 240 -13.59 4.35 15.15
N SER A 241 -12.56 4.83 14.46
CA SER A 241 -12.20 4.33 13.12
C SER A 241 -11.78 2.87 13.16
N LYS A 242 -10.98 2.47 14.15
CA LYS A 242 -10.57 1.07 14.36
C LYS A 242 -11.77 0.17 14.65
N GLN A 243 -12.63 0.56 15.59
CA GLN A 243 -13.86 -0.16 15.92
C GLN A 243 -14.79 -0.34 14.71
N LYS A 244 -14.90 0.70 13.87
CA LYS A 244 -15.70 0.61 12.64
C LYS A 244 -15.10 -0.38 11.63
N VAL A 245 -13.78 -0.41 11.50
CA VAL A 245 -13.09 -1.42 10.67
C VAL A 245 -13.35 -2.82 11.21
N ASP A 246 -13.13 -3.04 12.50
CA ASP A 246 -13.34 -4.35 13.15
C ASP A 246 -14.79 -4.83 13.03
N TRP A 247 -15.75 -3.92 13.19
CA TRP A 247 -17.16 -4.24 12.99
C TRP A 247 -17.45 -4.69 11.55
N ASN A 248 -16.88 -3.99 10.54
CA ASN A 248 -17.04 -4.37 9.15
C ASN A 248 -16.43 -5.74 8.85
N LEU A 249 -15.24 -6.03 9.39
CA LEU A 249 -14.60 -7.33 9.22
C LEU A 249 -15.45 -8.47 9.82
N THR A 250 -15.98 -8.24 11.01
CA THR A 250 -16.75 -9.27 11.75
C THR A 250 -18.14 -9.50 11.16
N ASN A 251 -18.79 -8.44 10.63
CA ASN A 251 -20.17 -8.52 10.17
C ASN A 251 -20.30 -8.58 8.63
N PHE A 252 -19.18 -8.73 7.93
CA PHE A 252 -19.21 -8.83 6.47
C PHE A 252 -19.90 -10.10 6.01
N LYS A 253 -20.85 -9.95 5.10
CA LYS A 253 -21.53 -11.08 4.46
C LYS A 253 -20.84 -11.42 3.15
N HIS A 254 -20.27 -12.61 3.08
CA HIS A 254 -19.61 -13.10 1.87
C HIS A 254 -20.68 -13.55 0.86
N GLU A 255 -21.09 -12.63 -0.01
CA GLU A 255 -22.07 -12.88 -1.08
C GLU A 255 -21.36 -12.80 -2.45
N PHE A 256 -21.86 -13.54 -3.42
CA PHE A 256 -21.30 -13.56 -4.76
C PHE A 256 -22.38 -13.65 -5.81
N SER A 257 -22.45 -12.67 -6.69
CA SER A 257 -23.38 -12.64 -7.83
C SER A 257 -22.64 -12.71 -9.16
N TYR A 258 -22.32 -13.94 -9.57
CA TYR A 258 -21.62 -14.18 -10.84
C TYR A 258 -22.39 -13.66 -12.07
N ILE A 259 -23.72 -13.82 -12.09
CA ILE A 259 -24.56 -13.39 -13.20
C ILE A 259 -24.52 -11.87 -13.34
N ASP A 260 -24.57 -11.13 -12.25
CA ASP A 260 -24.57 -9.67 -12.30
C ASP A 260 -23.22 -9.12 -12.74
N ILE A 261 -22.11 -9.76 -12.31
CA ILE A 261 -20.77 -9.43 -12.82
C ILE A 261 -20.70 -9.60 -14.33
N LEU A 262 -21.19 -10.72 -14.87
CA LEU A 262 -21.17 -10.97 -16.32
C LEU A 262 -22.03 -9.95 -17.10
N LYS A 263 -23.20 -9.57 -16.56
CA LYS A 263 -24.03 -8.51 -17.14
C LYS A 263 -23.28 -7.18 -17.18
N MET A 264 -22.67 -6.79 -16.05
CA MET A 264 -21.89 -5.56 -15.96
C MET A 264 -20.71 -5.57 -16.93
N MET A 265 -19.95 -6.67 -17.00
CA MET A 265 -18.83 -6.82 -17.93
C MET A 265 -19.26 -6.67 -19.40
N ARG A 266 -20.40 -7.25 -19.75
CA ARG A 266 -20.96 -7.10 -21.10
C ARG A 266 -21.36 -5.66 -21.41
N GLN A 267 -22.01 -4.98 -20.46
CA GLN A 267 -22.42 -3.57 -20.59
C GLN A 267 -21.22 -2.64 -20.70
N ASP A 268 -20.18 -2.89 -19.92
CA ASP A 268 -18.98 -2.05 -19.87
C ASP A 268 -17.92 -2.41 -20.94
N GLY A 269 -18.22 -3.35 -21.84
CA GLY A 269 -17.38 -3.68 -22.99
C GLY A 269 -16.05 -4.38 -22.63
N PHE A 270 -16.08 -5.27 -21.63
CA PHE A 270 -14.89 -6.04 -21.23
C PHE A 270 -14.38 -6.99 -22.32
N GLY A 271 -15.25 -7.39 -23.27
CA GLY A 271 -14.98 -8.46 -24.22
C GLY A 271 -15.02 -9.84 -23.56
N GLU A 272 -14.41 -10.83 -24.21
CA GLU A 272 -14.34 -12.18 -23.67
C GLU A 272 -13.33 -12.23 -22.52
N LEU A 273 -13.82 -12.54 -21.33
CA LEU A 273 -13.01 -12.85 -20.15
C LEU A 273 -13.38 -14.23 -19.64
N ASN A 274 -12.39 -15.12 -19.57
CA ASN A 274 -12.59 -16.40 -18.91
C ASN A 274 -12.54 -16.21 -17.39
N TRP A 275 -13.71 -16.20 -16.76
CA TRP A 275 -13.90 -16.03 -15.32
C TRP A 275 -14.44 -17.28 -14.63
N SER A 276 -14.41 -18.42 -15.30
CA SER A 276 -14.94 -19.68 -14.74
C SER A 276 -14.19 -20.11 -13.49
N ASP A 277 -12.88 -19.93 -13.45
CA ASP A 277 -12.03 -20.20 -12.29
C ASP A 277 -12.39 -19.29 -11.11
N MET A 278 -12.69 -18.01 -11.37
CA MET A 278 -13.13 -17.06 -10.37
C MET A 278 -14.46 -17.46 -9.74
N LYS A 279 -15.38 -17.96 -10.57
CA LYS A 279 -16.66 -18.48 -10.08
C LYS A 279 -16.44 -19.61 -9.07
N ILE A 280 -15.67 -20.62 -9.45
CA ILE A 280 -15.37 -21.78 -8.59
C ILE A 280 -14.74 -21.32 -7.27
N TYR A 281 -13.79 -20.40 -7.36
CA TYR A 281 -13.07 -19.91 -6.20
C TYR A 281 -13.97 -19.10 -5.25
N PHE A 282 -14.74 -18.16 -5.76
CA PHE A 282 -15.64 -17.34 -4.95
C PHE A 282 -16.78 -18.15 -4.34
N ASP A 283 -17.34 -19.13 -5.07
CA ASP A 283 -18.32 -20.06 -4.51
C ASP A 283 -17.74 -20.85 -3.32
N LYS A 284 -16.45 -21.24 -3.39
CA LYS A 284 -15.74 -21.88 -2.28
C LYS A 284 -15.52 -20.93 -1.11
N MET A 285 -15.09 -19.69 -1.39
CA MET A 285 -14.88 -18.67 -0.36
C MET A 285 -16.18 -18.36 0.41
N VAL A 286 -17.31 -18.20 -0.29
CA VAL A 286 -18.63 -18.00 0.32
C VAL A 286 -19.02 -19.16 1.22
N LYS A 287 -18.70 -20.41 0.84
CA LYS A 287 -18.99 -21.61 1.66
C LYS A 287 -18.13 -21.69 2.92
N LEU A 288 -16.87 -21.25 2.84
CA LEU A 288 -15.93 -21.28 3.97
C LEU A 288 -16.22 -20.20 5.02
N ASN A 289 -16.89 -19.12 4.64
CA ASN A 289 -17.18 -17.98 5.51
C ASN A 289 -18.68 -17.89 5.89
N LYS A 290 -19.46 -18.95 5.70
CA LYS A 290 -20.83 -19.13 6.23
C LYS A 290 -20.79 -19.79 7.59
#